data_d9cb5f496f8a14781d7732d6a0dddf9f
#
_entry.id   d9cb5f496f8a14781d7732d6a0dddf9f
#
_cell.length_a   1.000
_cell.length_b   1.000
_cell.length_c   1.000
_cell.angle_alpha   90.00
_cell.angle_beta   90.00
_cell.angle_gamma   90.00
#
_symmetry.space_group_name_H-M   'P 1'
#
loop_
_entity.id
_entity.type
_entity.pdbx_description
1 polymer ?
#
loop_
_entity_poly.entity_id
_entity_poly.type
_entity_poly.pdbx_seq_one_letter_code
_entity_poly.pdbx_strand_id
1 'polypeptide(L)'
;SQKFLDEYFPYCIEMARAFVQPKYQSSQAGRKALFALDNLWDGIGGLVATDPNVKYLSGKVTIYSSSPELSRKAMIYYLDMCFGDREGLITSKNPELWTPEQGEMFKEMFTGADYKENYQILNNYVKSFGDTIPPLIHSYIGLSSTMKTFGTTFDPDFGDCYDTAMIITIDDIYQEKRERYIESYHKN
;
A
#
# COMPACT_ATOMS: atom_id res chain seq x y z
N SER A 1 18.23 6.44 4.47
CA SER A 1 18.92 7.26 5.47
C SER A 1 19.50 6.40 6.59
N GLN A 2 20.46 6.93 7.33
CA GLN A 2 21.00 6.22 8.51
C GLN A 2 19.91 6.01 9.57
N LYS A 3 19.05 6.99 9.76
CA LYS A 3 17.89 6.88 10.67
C LYS A 3 17.02 5.66 10.36
N PHE A 4 16.74 5.40 9.08
CA PHE A 4 15.96 4.23 8.71
C PHE A 4 16.67 2.92 9.06
N LEU A 5 17.98 2.84 8.82
CA LEU A 5 18.78 1.65 9.10
C LEU A 5 18.90 1.34 10.59
N ASP A 6 18.93 2.38 11.44
CA ASP A 6 19.14 2.21 12.89
C ASP A 6 17.82 2.04 13.65
N GLU A 7 16.76 2.79 13.27
CA GLU A 7 15.53 2.89 14.07
C GLU A 7 14.36 2.06 13.51
N TYR A 8 14.36 1.75 12.21
CA TYR A 8 13.24 1.07 11.54
C TYR A 8 13.63 -0.34 11.08
N PHE A 9 14.70 -0.46 10.31
CA PHE A 9 15.07 -1.71 9.64
C PHE A 9 15.25 -2.90 10.59
N PRO A 10 15.89 -2.78 11.80
CA PRO A 10 16.07 -3.92 12.70
C PRO A 10 14.76 -4.47 13.29
N TYR A 11 13.67 -3.69 13.23
CA TYR A 11 12.36 -4.01 13.81
C TYR A 11 11.28 -4.22 12.75
N CYS A 12 11.68 -4.45 11.50
CA CYS A 12 10.79 -4.47 10.35
C CYS A 12 10.66 -5.88 9.76
N ILE A 13 9.44 -6.31 9.51
CA ILE A 13 9.16 -7.46 8.64
C ILE A 13 8.88 -6.93 7.24
N GLU A 14 9.63 -7.41 6.25
CA GLU A 14 9.34 -7.16 4.84
C GLU A 14 8.32 -8.19 4.31
N MET A 15 7.19 -7.67 3.86
CA MET A 15 6.13 -8.44 3.23
C MET A 15 6.42 -8.54 1.72
N ALA A 16 7.32 -9.46 1.36
CA ALA A 16 7.75 -9.65 -0.02
C ALA A 16 7.04 -10.85 -0.66
N ARG A 17 6.87 -10.79 -1.99
CA ARG A 17 6.35 -11.89 -2.82
C ARG A 17 4.98 -12.41 -2.40
N ALA A 18 4.15 -11.55 -1.80
CA ALA A 18 2.78 -11.90 -1.46
C ALA A 18 1.94 -12.02 -2.74
N PHE A 19 1.32 -13.17 -2.95
CA PHE A 19 0.39 -13.40 -4.05
C PHE A 19 -0.72 -14.38 -3.65
N VAL A 20 -1.86 -14.22 -4.29
CA VAL A 20 -2.95 -15.20 -4.21
C VAL A 20 -2.87 -16.10 -5.43
N GLN A 21 -2.89 -17.42 -5.24
CA GLN A 21 -2.86 -18.36 -6.36
C GLN A 21 -4.01 -18.07 -7.35
N PRO A 22 -3.78 -18.14 -8.67
CA PRO A 22 -4.79 -17.79 -9.68
C PRO A 22 -6.16 -18.46 -9.48
N LYS A 23 -6.18 -19.72 -9.05
CA LYS A 23 -7.43 -20.45 -8.75
C LYS A 23 -8.28 -19.84 -7.64
N TYR A 24 -7.71 -18.95 -6.81
CA TYR A 24 -8.41 -18.24 -5.73
C TYR A 24 -8.61 -16.75 -6.02
N GLN A 25 -8.18 -16.24 -7.18
CA GLN A 25 -8.32 -14.83 -7.56
C GLN A 25 -9.61 -14.52 -8.33
N SER A 26 -10.20 -15.52 -8.96
CA SER A 26 -11.32 -15.33 -9.89
C SER A 26 -12.68 -15.47 -9.20
N SER A 27 -13.71 -14.94 -9.86
CA SER A 27 -15.11 -15.16 -9.51
C SER A 27 -15.49 -16.65 -9.44
N GLN A 28 -14.73 -17.52 -10.10
CA GLN A 28 -14.90 -18.98 -10.05
C GLN A 28 -14.56 -19.58 -8.69
N ALA A 29 -13.72 -18.92 -7.88
CA ALA A 29 -13.39 -19.37 -6.53
C ALA A 29 -14.47 -19.04 -5.48
N GLY A 30 -15.53 -18.32 -5.87
CA GLY A 30 -16.65 -17.98 -5.00
C GLY A 30 -16.22 -17.21 -3.73
N ARG A 31 -16.82 -17.54 -2.59
CA ARG A 31 -16.50 -16.88 -1.31
C ARG A 31 -15.04 -16.99 -0.89
N LYS A 32 -14.30 -18.01 -1.33
CA LYS A 32 -12.89 -18.20 -0.98
C LYS A 32 -12.01 -17.10 -1.57
N ALA A 33 -12.35 -16.56 -2.74
CA ALA A 33 -11.60 -15.48 -3.34
C ALA A 33 -11.68 -14.17 -2.52
N LEU A 34 -12.82 -13.92 -1.90
CA LEU A 34 -13.06 -12.71 -1.10
C LEU A 34 -12.15 -12.65 0.14
N PHE A 35 -11.80 -13.81 0.69
CA PHE A 35 -11.01 -13.92 1.92
C PHE A 35 -9.55 -14.26 1.70
N ALA A 36 -9.13 -14.52 0.44
CA ALA A 36 -7.78 -14.98 0.18
C ALA A 36 -6.70 -13.96 0.59
N LEU A 37 -6.92 -12.68 0.30
CA LEU A 37 -6.01 -11.61 0.71
C LEU A 37 -6.09 -11.35 2.22
N ASP A 38 -7.27 -11.47 2.81
CA ASP A 38 -7.51 -11.31 4.23
C ASP A 38 -6.79 -12.38 5.05
N ASN A 39 -6.76 -13.63 4.58
CA ASN A 39 -6.00 -14.71 5.22
C ASN A 39 -4.48 -14.49 5.22
N LEU A 40 -3.95 -13.70 4.28
CA LEU A 40 -2.53 -13.30 4.33
C LEU A 40 -2.26 -12.38 5.54
N TRP A 41 -3.20 -11.48 5.84
CA TRP A 41 -3.12 -10.62 7.01
C TRP A 41 -3.22 -11.40 8.32
N ASP A 42 -4.04 -12.45 8.38
CA ASP A 42 -4.08 -13.36 9.53
C ASP A 42 -2.70 -13.99 9.78
N GLY A 43 -2.02 -14.47 8.72
CA GLY A 43 -0.67 -15.04 8.83
C GLY A 43 0.38 -14.03 9.32
N ILE A 44 0.34 -12.79 8.81
CA ILE A 44 1.22 -11.70 9.24
C ILE A 44 0.95 -11.34 10.70
N GLY A 45 -0.34 -11.25 11.08
CA GLY A 45 -0.74 -10.99 12.46
C GLY A 45 -0.20 -12.03 13.44
N GLY A 46 -0.19 -13.32 13.04
CA GLY A 46 0.41 -14.39 13.83
C GLY A 46 1.92 -14.18 14.05
N LEU A 47 2.66 -13.76 13.02
CA LEU A 47 4.09 -13.44 13.16
C LEU A 47 4.30 -12.26 14.12
N VAL A 48 3.54 -11.18 13.96
CA VAL A 48 3.62 -10.00 14.85
C VAL A 48 3.28 -10.38 16.30
N ALA A 49 2.27 -11.22 16.52
CA ALA A 49 1.87 -11.66 17.86
C ALA A 49 2.95 -12.51 18.55
N THR A 50 3.80 -13.20 17.79
CA THR A 50 4.84 -14.08 18.35
C THR A 50 6.20 -13.41 18.56
N ASP A 51 6.47 -12.26 17.93
CA ASP A 51 7.72 -11.52 18.09
C ASP A 51 7.46 -10.07 18.53
N PRO A 52 7.65 -9.76 19.84
CA PRO A 52 7.42 -8.42 20.37
C PRO A 52 8.45 -7.37 19.90
N ASN A 53 9.51 -7.77 19.22
CA ASN A 53 10.49 -6.82 18.67
C ASN A 53 10.03 -6.23 17.34
N VAL A 54 9.06 -6.85 16.68
CA VAL A 54 8.52 -6.34 15.41
C VAL A 54 7.66 -5.12 15.66
N LYS A 55 8.07 -3.99 15.10
CA LYS A 55 7.37 -2.70 15.21
C LYS A 55 6.81 -2.20 13.89
N TYR A 56 7.35 -2.69 12.80
CA TYR A 56 7.02 -2.19 11.46
C TYR A 56 6.77 -3.34 10.49
N LEU A 57 5.80 -3.10 9.60
CA LEU A 57 5.57 -3.93 8.42
C LEU A 57 5.94 -3.09 7.19
N SER A 58 6.89 -3.54 6.40
CA SER A 58 7.21 -2.92 5.12
C SER A 58 6.78 -3.79 3.96
N GLY A 59 6.51 -3.17 2.84
CA GLY A 59 6.13 -3.88 1.64
C GLY A 59 6.13 -2.98 0.43
N LYS A 60 5.67 -3.49 -0.68
CA LYS A 60 5.47 -2.70 -1.89
C LYS A 60 4.14 -3.05 -2.54
N VAL A 61 3.55 -2.09 -3.21
CA VAL A 61 2.43 -2.31 -4.11
C VAL A 61 2.88 -2.07 -5.53
N THR A 62 2.37 -2.89 -6.42
CA THR A 62 2.67 -2.84 -7.84
C THR A 62 1.49 -2.24 -8.59
N ILE A 63 1.75 -1.24 -9.42
CA ILE A 63 0.83 -0.71 -10.42
C ILE A 63 1.36 -1.15 -11.78
N TYR A 64 0.56 -1.86 -12.55
CA TYR A 64 0.99 -2.41 -13.82
C TYR A 64 1.09 -1.34 -14.91
N SER A 65 2.04 -1.50 -15.82
CA SER A 65 2.20 -0.63 -17.00
C SER A 65 1.01 -0.67 -17.96
N SER A 66 0.18 -1.71 -17.88
CA SER A 66 -1.09 -1.80 -18.59
C SER A 66 -2.16 -0.80 -18.11
N SER A 67 -2.01 -0.25 -16.90
CA SER A 67 -2.88 0.84 -16.44
C SER A 67 -2.66 2.09 -17.28
N PRO A 68 -3.73 2.79 -17.71
CA PRO A 68 -3.61 4.06 -18.42
C PRO A 68 -2.73 5.06 -17.66
N GLU A 69 -1.91 5.81 -18.39
CA GLU A 69 -0.90 6.69 -17.77
C GLU A 69 -1.50 7.65 -16.74
N LEU A 70 -2.59 8.35 -17.08
CA LEU A 70 -3.23 9.29 -16.14
C LEU A 70 -3.83 8.60 -14.92
N SER A 71 -4.38 7.39 -15.10
CA SER A 71 -4.85 6.56 -13.97
C SER A 71 -3.71 6.23 -13.02
N ARG A 72 -2.59 5.75 -13.57
CA ARG A 72 -1.38 5.42 -12.81
C ARG A 72 -0.79 6.64 -12.10
N LYS A 73 -0.63 7.77 -12.81
CA LYS A 73 -0.10 9.02 -12.24
C LYS A 73 -0.99 9.56 -11.12
N ALA A 74 -2.31 9.44 -11.24
CA ALA A 74 -3.24 9.83 -10.18
C ALA A 74 -3.08 8.95 -8.92
N MET A 75 -2.89 7.64 -9.08
CA MET A 75 -2.60 6.74 -7.95
C MET A 75 -1.30 7.11 -7.25
N ILE A 76 -0.24 7.37 -8.02
CA ILE A 76 1.09 7.77 -7.48
C ILE A 76 0.98 9.12 -6.75
N TYR A 77 0.32 10.10 -7.35
CA TYR A 77 0.10 11.40 -6.75
C TYR A 77 -0.67 11.30 -5.43
N TYR A 78 -1.76 10.55 -5.42
CA TYR A 78 -2.57 10.31 -4.22
C TYR A 78 -1.74 9.69 -3.09
N LEU A 79 -0.95 8.66 -3.39
CA LEU A 79 -0.11 7.99 -2.39
C LEU A 79 0.95 8.94 -1.83
N ASP A 80 1.60 9.75 -2.66
CA ASP A 80 2.55 10.75 -2.17
C ASP A 80 1.86 11.87 -1.38
N MET A 81 0.76 12.40 -1.87
CA MET A 81 0.03 13.49 -1.21
C MET A 81 -0.44 13.11 0.18
N CYS A 82 -1.05 11.92 0.33
CA CYS A 82 -1.66 11.49 1.58
C CYS A 82 -0.67 10.82 2.55
N PHE A 83 0.32 10.11 2.02
CA PHE A 83 1.16 9.20 2.80
C PHE A 83 2.66 9.37 2.54
N GLY A 84 3.07 10.29 1.67
CA GLY A 84 4.48 10.46 1.31
C GLY A 84 5.36 10.71 2.52
N ASP A 85 6.52 10.04 2.54
CA ASP A 85 7.53 10.23 3.58
C ASP A 85 8.07 11.66 3.57
N ARG A 86 7.83 12.40 4.63
CA ARG A 86 8.32 13.79 4.81
C ARG A 86 9.57 13.85 5.70
N GLU A 87 10.04 12.70 6.19
CA GLU A 87 11.23 12.60 7.05
C GLU A 87 12.50 12.25 6.25
N GLY A 88 12.38 11.88 4.98
CA GLY A 88 13.51 11.46 4.17
C GLY A 88 14.12 10.13 4.63
N LEU A 89 13.28 9.21 5.11
CA LEU A 89 13.73 7.90 5.58
C LEU A 89 14.29 7.05 4.44
N ILE A 90 13.58 7.00 3.31
CA ILE A 90 13.99 6.31 2.10
C ILE A 90 13.74 7.22 0.90
N THR A 91 14.68 7.26 -0.02
CA THR A 91 14.56 8.03 -1.26
C THR A 91 14.74 7.08 -2.45
N SER A 92 13.79 7.11 -3.38
CA SER A 92 13.91 6.40 -4.64
C SER A 92 15.04 7.01 -5.48
N LYS A 93 15.85 6.17 -6.14
CA LYS A 93 16.91 6.64 -7.06
C LYS A 93 16.33 7.16 -8.36
N ASN A 94 15.26 6.54 -8.84
CA ASN A 94 14.59 6.88 -10.10
C ASN A 94 13.10 6.98 -9.86
N PRO A 95 12.62 8.07 -9.20
CA PRO A 95 11.21 8.20 -8.87
C PRO A 95 10.38 8.42 -10.14
N GLU A 96 9.28 7.70 -10.25
CA GLU A 96 8.24 8.00 -11.22
C GLU A 96 7.43 9.18 -10.72
N LEU A 97 7.45 10.27 -11.49
CA LEU A 97 6.79 11.54 -11.12
C LEU A 97 5.72 11.89 -12.17
N TRP A 98 4.92 12.85 -11.83
CA TRP A 98 3.97 13.54 -12.72
C TRP A 98 4.59 14.81 -13.29
N THR A 99 4.07 15.30 -14.41
CA THR A 99 4.49 16.60 -14.96
C THR A 99 3.92 17.74 -14.11
N PRO A 100 4.47 18.97 -14.20
CA PRO A 100 3.90 20.13 -13.50
C PRO A 100 2.41 20.33 -13.80
N GLU A 101 1.98 20.18 -15.07
CA GLU A 101 0.59 20.32 -15.49
C GLU A 101 -0.29 19.23 -14.87
N GLN A 102 0.19 17.98 -14.85
CA GLN A 102 -0.50 16.88 -14.17
C GLN A 102 -0.60 17.14 -12.67
N GLY A 103 0.45 17.68 -12.05
CA GLY A 103 0.46 18.05 -10.63
C GLY A 103 -0.60 19.07 -10.27
N GLU A 104 -0.75 20.14 -11.05
CA GLU A 104 -1.81 21.13 -10.84
C GLU A 104 -3.20 20.53 -11.05
N MET A 105 -3.39 19.73 -12.12
CA MET A 105 -4.65 19.03 -12.36
C MET A 105 -5.03 18.11 -11.18
N PHE A 106 -4.10 17.33 -10.64
CA PHE A 106 -4.37 16.44 -9.52
C PHE A 106 -4.64 17.21 -8.22
N LYS A 107 -3.93 18.30 -8.00
CA LYS A 107 -4.16 19.20 -6.85
C LYS A 107 -5.57 19.80 -6.86
N GLU A 108 -6.06 20.20 -8.03
CA GLU A 108 -7.43 20.69 -8.20
C GLU A 108 -8.48 19.57 -8.06
N MET A 109 -8.12 18.34 -8.43
CA MET A 109 -9.01 17.19 -8.36
C MET A 109 -9.17 16.66 -6.94
N PHE A 110 -8.08 16.54 -6.17
CA PHE A 110 -8.10 15.99 -4.82
C PHE A 110 -8.47 17.04 -3.77
N THR A 111 -9.77 17.32 -3.64
CA THR A 111 -10.34 18.34 -2.76
C THR A 111 -11.02 17.78 -1.52
N GLY A 112 -10.87 16.49 -1.25
CA GLY A 112 -11.44 15.83 -0.07
C GLY A 112 -10.79 16.32 1.22
N ALA A 113 -11.54 16.33 2.31
CA ALA A 113 -11.09 16.78 3.63
C ALA A 113 -10.05 15.83 4.24
N ASP A 114 -10.05 14.57 3.84
CA ASP A 114 -9.11 13.56 4.33
C ASP A 114 -8.71 12.55 3.23
N TYR A 115 -7.83 11.62 3.59
CA TYR A 115 -7.37 10.58 2.67
C TYR A 115 -8.50 9.64 2.20
N LYS A 116 -9.57 9.44 2.99
CA LYS A 116 -10.70 8.56 2.62
C LYS A 116 -11.57 9.21 1.55
N GLU A 117 -11.88 10.49 1.70
CA GLU A 117 -12.60 11.26 0.69
C GLU A 117 -11.80 11.34 -0.61
N ASN A 118 -10.49 11.64 -0.50
CA ASN A 118 -9.60 11.66 -1.66
C ASN A 118 -9.47 10.28 -2.32
N TYR A 119 -9.54 9.18 -1.55
CA TYR A 119 -9.60 7.83 -2.11
C TYR A 119 -10.87 7.59 -2.95
N GLN A 120 -12.01 8.12 -2.54
CA GLN A 120 -13.25 8.03 -3.35
C GLN A 120 -13.10 8.81 -4.66
N ILE A 121 -12.50 10.00 -4.61
CA ILE A 121 -12.19 10.80 -5.80
C ILE A 121 -11.27 10.00 -6.74
N LEU A 122 -10.17 9.45 -6.21
CA LEU A 122 -9.25 8.60 -6.96
C LEU A 122 -9.98 7.42 -7.61
N ASN A 123 -10.78 6.69 -6.84
CA ASN A 123 -11.49 5.51 -7.34
C ASN A 123 -12.44 5.84 -8.50
N ASN A 124 -13.16 6.96 -8.41
CA ASN A 124 -14.02 7.42 -9.49
C ASN A 124 -13.22 7.83 -10.74
N TYR A 125 -12.09 8.52 -10.53
CA TYR A 125 -11.21 8.93 -11.62
C TYR A 125 -10.60 7.72 -12.34
N VAL A 126 -10.04 6.76 -11.60
CA VAL A 126 -9.47 5.52 -12.14
C VAL A 126 -10.51 4.72 -12.91
N LYS A 127 -11.73 4.59 -12.37
CA LYS A 127 -12.86 3.92 -13.05
C LYS A 127 -13.28 4.60 -14.35
N SER A 128 -13.12 5.91 -14.48
CA SER A 128 -13.46 6.62 -15.72
C SER A 128 -12.58 6.19 -16.89
N PHE A 129 -11.42 5.61 -16.65
CA PHE A 129 -10.53 4.99 -17.63
C PHE A 129 -10.81 3.50 -17.88
N GLY A 130 -11.80 2.92 -17.23
CA GLY A 130 -12.04 1.47 -17.24
C GLY A 130 -11.00 0.69 -16.45
N ASP A 131 -10.22 1.35 -15.59
CA ASP A 131 -9.15 0.77 -14.77
C ASP A 131 -9.62 0.52 -13.32
N THR A 132 -8.79 -0.14 -12.53
CA THR A 132 -9.06 -0.44 -11.11
C THR A 132 -7.83 -0.18 -10.26
N ILE A 133 -8.05 0.36 -9.06
CA ILE A 133 -6.99 0.50 -8.06
C ILE A 133 -6.55 -0.90 -7.60
N PRO A 134 -5.24 -1.21 -7.60
CA PRO A 134 -4.73 -2.49 -7.09
C PRO A 134 -5.26 -2.79 -5.68
N PRO A 135 -5.81 -4.01 -5.44
CA PRO A 135 -6.42 -4.35 -4.15
C PRO A 135 -5.49 -4.18 -2.94
N LEU A 136 -4.18 -4.36 -3.12
CA LEU A 136 -3.19 -4.13 -2.06
C LEU A 136 -3.14 -2.67 -1.59
N ILE A 137 -3.31 -1.69 -2.48
CA ILE A 137 -3.38 -0.27 -2.08
C ILE A 137 -4.52 -0.08 -1.09
N HIS A 138 -5.70 -0.60 -1.42
CA HIS A 138 -6.87 -0.53 -0.52
C HIS A 138 -6.61 -1.22 0.82
N SER A 139 -5.99 -2.41 0.79
CA SER A 139 -5.66 -3.17 2.00
C SER A 139 -4.71 -2.40 2.93
N TYR A 140 -3.66 -1.81 2.40
CA TYR A 140 -2.70 -1.04 3.19
C TYR A 140 -3.31 0.24 3.78
N ILE A 141 -4.05 1.01 3.00
CA ILE A 141 -4.76 2.22 3.47
C ILE A 141 -5.76 1.85 4.58
N GLY A 142 -6.38 0.68 4.48
CA GLY A 142 -7.34 0.16 5.46
C GLY A 142 -6.71 -0.31 6.77
N LEU A 143 -5.38 -0.35 6.88
CA LEU A 143 -4.69 -0.75 8.12
C LEU A 143 -4.35 0.44 9.01
N SER A 144 -3.88 1.54 8.43
CA SER A 144 -3.38 2.69 9.19
C SER A 144 -3.45 3.98 8.39
N SER A 145 -3.79 5.08 9.06
CA SER A 145 -3.73 6.43 8.48
C SER A 145 -2.32 7.04 8.53
N THR A 146 -1.40 6.45 9.27
CA THR A 146 -0.01 6.94 9.46
C THR A 146 1.00 6.15 8.64
N MET A 147 0.53 5.27 7.76
CA MET A 147 1.42 4.58 6.83
C MET A 147 2.26 5.60 6.04
N LYS A 148 3.49 5.24 5.69
CA LYS A 148 4.35 6.08 4.86
C LYS A 148 4.65 5.38 3.54
N THR A 149 4.70 6.17 2.46
CA THR A 149 5.16 5.71 1.14
C THR A 149 6.48 6.40 0.79
N PHE A 150 7.36 5.69 0.09
CA PHE A 150 8.72 6.13 -0.21
C PHE A 150 8.95 6.46 -1.68
N GLY A 151 7.87 6.86 -2.36
CA GLY A 151 7.88 7.12 -3.79
C GLY A 151 7.67 5.84 -4.61
N THR A 152 7.45 6.04 -5.89
CA THR A 152 7.20 4.97 -6.87
C THR A 152 8.35 4.92 -7.85
N THR A 153 8.80 3.72 -8.21
CA THR A 153 9.88 3.50 -9.17
C THR A 153 9.41 2.55 -10.26
N PHE A 154 9.79 2.83 -11.50
CA PHE A 154 9.62 1.88 -12.59
C PHE A 154 10.62 0.72 -12.44
N ASP A 155 10.12 -0.51 -12.49
CA ASP A 155 10.90 -1.75 -12.38
C ASP A 155 10.80 -2.54 -13.70
N PRO A 156 11.77 -2.37 -14.62
CA PRO A 156 11.79 -3.08 -15.89
C PRO A 156 12.12 -4.57 -15.74
N ASP A 157 12.79 -4.94 -14.65
CA ASP A 157 13.22 -6.33 -14.41
C ASP A 157 12.10 -7.19 -13.82
N PHE A 158 11.01 -6.57 -13.38
CA PHE A 158 9.85 -7.23 -12.79
C PHE A 158 8.56 -6.99 -13.58
N GLY A 159 8.61 -7.24 -14.90
CA GLY A 159 7.42 -7.18 -15.77
C GLY A 159 6.96 -5.77 -16.10
N ASP A 160 7.88 -4.83 -16.25
CA ASP A 160 7.60 -3.43 -16.63
C ASP A 160 6.50 -2.82 -15.73
N CYS A 161 6.68 -2.87 -14.44
CA CYS A 161 5.69 -2.34 -13.50
C CYS A 161 6.22 -1.14 -12.70
N TYR A 162 5.33 -0.53 -11.93
CA TYR A 162 5.62 0.60 -11.07
C TYR A 162 5.41 0.18 -9.62
N ASP A 163 6.48 0.11 -8.85
CA ASP A 163 6.46 -0.31 -7.47
C ASP A 163 6.53 0.89 -6.52
N THR A 164 5.58 0.98 -5.60
CA THR A 164 5.58 1.95 -4.50
C THR A 164 5.93 1.23 -3.20
N ALA A 165 7.07 1.55 -2.63
CA ALA A 165 7.46 1.03 -1.32
C ALA A 165 6.72 1.76 -0.19
N MET A 166 6.42 1.04 0.89
CA MET A 166 5.70 1.58 2.03
C MET A 166 6.06 0.91 3.35
N ILE A 167 5.74 1.59 4.44
CA ILE A 167 5.89 1.07 5.80
C ILE A 167 4.67 1.41 6.65
N ILE A 168 4.30 0.49 7.53
CA ILE A 168 3.22 0.64 8.50
C ILE A 168 3.81 0.44 9.89
N THR A 169 3.53 1.37 10.81
CA THR A 169 3.82 1.21 12.24
C THR A 169 2.72 0.33 12.84
N ILE A 170 3.10 -0.78 13.48
CA ILE A 170 2.15 -1.76 14.02
C ILE A 170 1.26 -1.14 15.10
N ASP A 171 1.82 -0.27 15.94
CA ASP A 171 1.06 0.39 17.00
C ASP A 171 -0.01 1.37 16.47
N ASP A 172 0.14 1.84 15.24
CA ASP A 172 -0.80 2.74 14.58
C ASP A 172 -1.86 1.99 13.74
N ILE A 173 -1.82 0.67 13.69
CA ILE A 173 -2.85 -0.13 13.01
C ILE A 173 -4.18 0.10 13.73
N TYR A 174 -5.25 0.34 12.97
CA TYR A 174 -6.58 0.55 13.52
C TYR A 174 -6.98 -0.57 14.48
N GLN A 175 -7.59 -0.21 15.60
CA GLN A 175 -7.89 -1.14 16.68
C GLN A 175 -8.68 -2.37 16.19
N GLU A 176 -9.71 -2.18 15.36
CA GLU A 176 -10.50 -3.27 14.80
C GLU A 176 -9.65 -4.30 14.01
N LYS A 177 -8.57 -3.81 13.34
CA LYS A 177 -7.64 -4.65 12.60
C LYS A 177 -6.63 -5.35 13.51
N ARG A 178 -6.15 -4.65 14.53
CA ARG A 178 -5.29 -5.24 15.58
C ARG A 178 -6.01 -6.36 16.30
N GLU A 179 -7.23 -6.10 16.77
CA GLU A 179 -8.06 -7.10 17.46
C GLU A 179 -8.28 -8.34 16.61
N ARG A 180 -8.55 -8.14 15.31
CA ARG A 180 -8.78 -9.24 14.38
C ARG A 180 -7.53 -10.03 14.05
N TYR A 181 -6.45 -9.38 13.61
CA TYR A 181 -5.31 -10.05 13.02
C TYR A 181 -4.19 -10.38 14.03
N ILE A 182 -4.04 -9.61 15.11
CA ILE A 182 -2.93 -9.75 16.05
C ILE A 182 -3.43 -10.31 17.38
N GLU A 183 -4.37 -9.63 18.04
CA GLU A 183 -4.79 -9.99 19.39
C GLU A 183 -5.58 -11.30 19.45
N SER A 184 -6.23 -11.71 18.34
CA SER A 184 -6.91 -13.00 18.25
C SER A 184 -5.98 -14.18 18.50
N TYR A 185 -4.68 -14.06 18.20
CA TYR A 185 -3.68 -15.11 18.46
C TYR A 185 -3.32 -15.26 19.92
N HIS A 186 -3.51 -14.25 20.76
CA HIS A 186 -3.26 -14.32 22.20
C HIS A 186 -4.45 -14.86 23.01
N LYS A 187 -5.61 -15.05 22.37
CA LYS A 187 -6.84 -15.54 23.00
C LYS A 187 -7.02 -17.06 22.91
N ASN A 188 -6.13 -17.74 22.18
CA ASN A 188 -6.08 -19.19 22.04
C ASN A 188 -4.86 -19.76 22.74
#